data_d849a42655f5541f9ea2cc7eaed895d6
#
_entry.id   d849a42655f5541f9ea2cc7eaed895d6
#
_cell.length_a   1.000
_cell.length_b   1.000
_cell.length_c   1.000
_cell.angle_alpha   90.00
_cell.angle_beta   90.00
_cell.angle_gamma   90.00
#
_symmetry.space_group_name_H-M   'P 1'
#
loop_
_entity.id
_entity.type
_entity.pdbx_description
1 polymer ?
#
loop_
_entity_poly.entity_id
_entity_poly.type
_entity_poly.pdbx_seq_one_letter_code
_entity_poly.pdbx_strand_id
1 'polypeptide(L)'
;MKKIILIATLVVMSLSLSAQRGPRTPNDTLRSVIVQPDGSVLFQIYAPKARTVSLGGDLGYGHNVVFKEAPNGVWQGASDKLDAGLFRYHFIVDGVKVQDPKSALAGETSAILTVGEGYIKDVPHGAVAQRWYYSKNLKEMRRMHVWTPAGYENSKQKLPVLYLIHGGGDNDAAWPTVGAAGWILDNLLAAGKMVPMVVVMPNGTINVPDEVPPFAEDLFSSIIPFVEQNYRVLANQKSRAIAGLSMGGMETMEAVFTHPEMFSYAWVLSSSLKPGVDPKKEAESLGIAGKIAQINKEYRQFYFTQGGPSDIAYNNCINTRKVMDELGLKYIYQENAQAGHSWPTWRADLEVLAPMLFK
;
A
#
# COMPACT_ATOMS: atom_id res chain seq x y z
N MET A 1 -5.55 55.92 66.44
CA MET A 1 -5.18 54.53 66.00
C MET A 1 -5.02 54.58 64.48
N LYS A 2 -3.78 54.66 63.99
CA LYS A 2 -3.44 54.69 62.56
C LYS A 2 -3.27 53.27 62.09
N LYS A 3 -4.12 52.82 61.11
CA LYS A 3 -3.95 51.54 60.45
C LYS A 3 -2.91 51.68 59.34
N ILE A 4 -1.81 50.99 59.48
CA ILE A 4 -0.76 50.84 58.46
C ILE A 4 -1.24 49.74 57.49
N ILE A 5 -1.48 50.13 56.24
CA ILE A 5 -1.78 49.16 55.15
C ILE A 5 -0.43 48.80 54.54
N LEU A 6 -0.05 47.55 54.71
CA LEU A 6 1.15 46.97 54.09
C LEU A 6 0.76 46.47 52.67
N ILE A 7 1.19 47.18 51.63
CA ILE A 7 1.03 46.76 50.25
C ILE A 7 2.22 45.84 49.91
N ALA A 8 1.96 44.55 49.86
CA ALA A 8 2.90 43.58 49.35
C ALA A 8 2.91 43.62 47.83
N THR A 9 3.96 44.17 47.24
CA THR A 9 4.17 44.16 45.80
C THR A 9 4.68 42.78 45.38
N LEU A 10 3.83 41.96 44.81
CA LEU A 10 4.25 40.67 44.21
C LEU A 10 4.95 41.00 42.88
N VAL A 11 6.28 40.92 42.87
CA VAL A 11 7.06 40.91 41.64
C VAL A 11 6.91 39.52 41.00
N VAL A 12 6.04 39.42 40.04
CA VAL A 12 5.97 38.21 39.16
C VAL A 12 7.17 38.28 38.21
N MET A 13 8.25 37.60 38.54
CA MET A 13 9.32 37.31 37.61
C MET A 13 8.74 36.31 36.58
N SER A 14 8.33 36.81 35.43
CA SER A 14 8.10 36.01 34.23
C SER A 14 9.44 35.49 33.76
N LEU A 15 9.80 34.27 34.20
CA LEU A 15 10.85 33.48 33.58
C LEU A 15 10.40 33.17 32.15
N SER A 16 10.84 33.98 31.20
CA SER A 16 10.81 33.65 29.81
C SER A 16 11.68 32.41 29.63
N LEU A 17 11.05 31.22 29.64
CA LEU A 17 11.68 29.99 29.14
C LEU A 17 11.90 30.16 27.65
N SER A 18 12.97 30.88 27.27
CA SER A 18 13.53 30.75 25.94
C SER A 18 14.00 29.31 25.84
N ALA A 19 13.30 28.49 25.09
CA ALA A 19 13.81 27.19 24.69
C ALA A 19 15.18 27.44 24.03
N GLN A 20 16.27 27.22 24.79
CA GLN A 20 17.61 27.35 24.26
C GLN A 20 17.74 26.31 23.13
N ARG A 21 17.63 26.79 21.90
CA ARG A 21 18.07 25.98 20.75
C ARG A 21 19.54 25.67 21.00
N GLY A 22 19.87 24.38 21.02
CA GLY A 22 21.26 23.95 21.05
C GLY A 22 22.08 24.59 19.92
N PRO A 23 23.41 24.45 19.92
CA PRO A 23 24.26 24.97 18.85
C PRO A 23 23.74 24.47 17.50
N ARG A 24 23.73 25.36 16.50
CA ARG A 24 23.33 24.98 15.14
C ARG A 24 24.22 23.87 14.62
N THR A 25 23.61 22.86 14.04
CA THR A 25 24.29 21.72 13.42
C THR A 25 23.97 21.69 11.91
N PRO A 26 24.73 20.96 11.11
CA PRO A 26 24.38 20.73 9.70
C PRO A 26 22.97 20.21 9.53
N ASN A 27 22.43 19.47 10.51
CA ASN A 27 21.08 18.94 10.45
C ASN A 27 19.99 20.02 10.37
N ASP A 28 20.23 21.25 10.81
CA ASP A 28 19.22 22.33 10.79
C ASP A 28 18.83 22.73 9.36
N THR A 29 19.76 22.63 8.41
CA THR A 29 19.55 23.02 7.00
C THR A 29 19.68 21.85 6.01
N LEU A 30 20.03 20.67 6.48
CA LEU A 30 20.23 19.49 5.67
C LEU A 30 18.93 19.14 4.93
N ARG A 31 19.04 18.88 3.63
CA ARG A 31 18.03 18.19 2.83
C ARG A 31 18.46 16.73 2.73
N SER A 32 17.69 15.83 3.31
CA SER A 32 18.04 14.41 3.34
C SER A 32 18.03 13.76 1.96
N VAL A 33 17.24 14.28 1.04
CA VAL A 33 17.10 13.79 -0.34
C VAL A 33 17.12 14.95 -1.31
N ILE A 34 17.93 14.83 -2.38
CA ILE A 34 17.97 15.77 -3.49
C ILE A 34 17.95 14.99 -4.80
N VAL A 35 16.84 15.07 -5.53
CA VAL A 35 16.73 14.51 -6.88
C VAL A 35 17.49 15.42 -7.83
N GLN A 36 18.45 14.85 -8.57
CA GLN A 36 19.29 15.56 -9.53
C GLN A 36 18.60 15.65 -10.90
N PRO A 37 18.99 16.60 -11.76
CA PRO A 37 18.42 16.75 -13.10
C PRO A 37 18.58 15.52 -14.00
N ASP A 38 19.59 14.69 -13.76
CA ASP A 38 19.85 13.45 -14.50
C ASP A 38 19.02 12.25 -14.00
N GLY A 39 18.25 12.46 -12.93
CA GLY A 39 17.43 11.43 -12.29
C GLY A 39 18.17 10.62 -11.22
N SER A 40 19.45 10.88 -10.94
CA SER A 40 20.14 10.34 -9.78
C SER A 40 19.63 11.04 -8.51
N VAL A 41 19.83 10.42 -7.35
CA VAL A 41 19.36 10.96 -6.06
C VAL A 41 20.50 10.99 -5.06
N LEU A 42 20.78 12.18 -4.52
CA LEU A 42 21.70 12.35 -3.41
C LEU A 42 20.95 12.17 -2.10
N PHE A 43 21.40 11.21 -1.30
CA PHE A 43 20.91 10.95 0.07
C PHE A 43 21.91 11.50 1.07
N GLN A 44 21.39 12.13 2.14
CA GLN A 44 22.22 12.76 3.17
C GLN A 44 21.60 12.56 4.55
N ILE A 45 22.46 12.28 5.55
CA ILE A 45 22.06 12.22 6.95
C ILE A 45 23.17 12.77 7.85
N TYR A 46 22.81 13.58 8.84
CA TYR A 46 23.75 14.04 9.85
C TYR A 46 23.87 13.00 10.96
N ALA A 47 24.98 12.30 11.00
CA ALA A 47 25.26 11.24 11.94
C ALA A 47 26.74 11.23 12.36
N PRO A 48 27.22 12.28 13.08
CA PRO A 48 28.66 12.53 13.32
C PRO A 48 29.34 11.50 14.22
N LYS A 49 28.58 10.58 14.81
CA LYS A 49 29.12 9.49 15.65
C LYS A 49 28.92 8.10 15.02
N ALA A 50 28.31 8.04 13.83
CA ALA A 50 28.10 6.78 13.14
C ALA A 50 29.42 6.24 12.59
N ARG A 51 29.54 4.92 12.57
CA ARG A 51 30.65 4.20 11.93
C ARG A 51 30.28 3.74 10.52
N THR A 52 28.99 3.50 10.30
CA THR A 52 28.46 3.03 9.02
C THR A 52 27.12 3.64 8.73
N VAL A 53 26.87 3.99 7.47
CA VAL A 53 25.57 4.40 6.96
C VAL A 53 25.32 3.67 5.65
N SER A 54 24.11 3.14 5.48
CA SER A 54 23.62 2.55 4.23
C SER A 54 22.12 2.85 4.04
N LEU A 55 21.56 2.49 2.88
CA LEU A 55 20.14 2.56 2.62
C LEU A 55 19.50 1.17 2.67
N GLY A 56 18.23 1.13 3.06
CA GLY A 56 17.33 0.01 2.94
C GLY A 56 15.99 0.44 2.29
N GLY A 57 15.08 -0.49 2.13
CA GLY A 57 13.84 -0.33 1.39
C GLY A 57 14.02 -0.75 -0.07
N ASP A 58 13.19 -0.22 -0.97
CA ASP A 58 13.24 -0.57 -2.40
C ASP A 58 14.59 -0.21 -3.03
N LEU A 59 15.28 0.79 -2.49
CA LEU A 59 16.61 1.24 -2.94
C LEU A 59 17.77 0.46 -2.32
N GLY A 60 17.51 -0.43 -1.36
CA GLY A 60 18.51 -1.35 -0.80
C GLY A 60 18.81 -2.55 -1.68
N TYR A 61 17.98 -2.81 -2.69
CA TYR A 61 18.14 -3.92 -3.62
C TYR A 61 18.43 -3.39 -5.03
N GLY A 62 19.60 -3.71 -5.57
CA GLY A 62 19.97 -3.34 -6.95
C GLY A 62 20.49 -1.93 -7.15
N HIS A 63 20.44 -1.06 -6.14
CA HIS A 63 20.97 0.30 -6.18
C HIS A 63 22.06 0.44 -5.11
N ASN A 64 23.33 0.27 -5.49
CA ASN A 64 24.46 0.36 -4.57
C ASN A 64 24.77 1.83 -4.21
N VAL A 65 24.05 2.37 -3.21
CA VAL A 65 24.37 3.70 -2.68
C VAL A 65 25.48 3.59 -1.65
N VAL A 66 26.68 4.01 -2.04
CA VAL A 66 27.86 4.03 -1.14
C VAL A 66 27.92 5.35 -0.41
N PHE A 67 27.82 5.31 0.92
CA PHE A 67 27.93 6.49 1.76
C PHE A 67 29.38 6.81 2.13
N LYS A 68 29.68 8.10 2.16
CA LYS A 68 30.95 8.67 2.64
C LYS A 68 30.66 9.76 3.66
N GLU A 69 31.42 9.77 4.75
CA GLU A 69 31.33 10.82 5.76
C GLU A 69 32.07 12.07 5.29
N ALA A 70 31.42 13.23 5.39
CA ALA A 70 32.04 14.54 5.21
C ALA A 70 32.61 15.07 6.55
N PRO A 71 33.60 16.00 6.54
CA PRO A 71 34.23 16.51 7.77
C PRO A 71 33.27 17.14 8.79
N ASN A 72 32.08 17.52 8.36
CA ASN A 72 31.05 18.11 9.22
C ASN A 72 30.09 17.06 9.85
N GLY A 73 30.39 15.78 9.73
CA GLY A 73 29.58 14.68 10.26
C GLY A 73 28.33 14.34 9.44
N VAL A 74 28.24 14.86 8.21
CA VAL A 74 27.18 14.50 7.26
C VAL A 74 27.65 13.32 6.43
N TRP A 75 26.86 12.26 6.40
CA TRP A 75 27.03 11.14 5.48
C TRP A 75 26.28 11.39 4.20
N GLN A 76 26.93 11.15 3.05
CA GLN A 76 26.37 11.39 1.73
C GLN A 76 26.59 10.18 0.82
N GLY A 77 25.56 9.82 0.05
CA GLY A 77 25.64 8.77 -0.96
C GLY A 77 24.68 9.08 -2.12
N ALA A 78 25.12 8.81 -3.35
CA ALA A 78 24.30 9.02 -4.53
C ALA A 78 23.88 7.68 -5.13
N SER A 79 22.62 7.60 -5.60
CA SER A 79 22.13 6.48 -6.41
C SER A 79 22.57 6.65 -7.88
N ASP A 80 22.47 5.56 -8.64
CA ASP A 80 22.34 5.65 -10.08
C ASP A 80 21.03 6.37 -10.46
N LYS A 81 20.86 6.66 -11.76
CA LYS A 81 19.59 7.19 -12.27
C LYS A 81 18.43 6.26 -11.91
N LEU A 82 17.40 6.84 -11.34
CA LEU A 82 16.15 6.15 -11.04
C LEU A 82 15.08 6.52 -12.08
N ASP A 83 14.25 5.57 -12.43
CA ASP A 83 13.05 5.83 -13.23
C ASP A 83 12.03 6.65 -12.43
N ALA A 84 11.12 7.34 -13.13
CA ALA A 84 10.04 8.06 -12.47
C ALA A 84 9.15 7.11 -11.66
N GLY A 85 8.88 7.46 -10.40
CA GLY A 85 8.07 6.61 -9.53
C GLY A 85 8.19 6.96 -8.05
N LEU A 86 7.62 6.08 -7.22
CA LEU A 86 7.72 6.16 -5.77
C LEU A 86 8.55 4.99 -5.26
N PHE A 87 9.46 5.29 -4.34
CA PHE A 87 10.40 4.34 -3.75
C PHE A 87 10.39 4.48 -2.24
N ARG A 88 10.29 3.36 -1.53
CA ARG A 88 10.49 3.31 -0.09
C ARG A 88 11.99 3.35 0.20
N TYR A 89 12.39 4.15 1.17
CA TYR A 89 13.75 4.15 1.67
C TYR A 89 13.80 4.43 3.18
N HIS A 90 14.87 4.01 3.80
CA HIS A 90 15.26 4.39 5.15
C HIS A 90 16.77 4.31 5.26
N PHE A 91 17.34 5.07 6.17
CA PHE A 91 18.74 4.94 6.51
C PHE A 91 18.96 3.74 7.45
N ILE A 92 20.11 3.11 7.34
CA ILE A 92 20.60 2.12 8.29
C ILE A 92 21.88 2.70 8.89
N VAL A 93 21.82 3.14 10.14
CA VAL A 93 22.94 3.79 10.87
C VAL A 93 23.45 2.82 11.91
N ASP A 94 24.70 2.35 11.78
CA ASP A 94 25.32 1.35 12.64
C ASP A 94 24.42 0.11 12.87
N GLY A 95 23.74 -0.34 11.80
CA GLY A 95 22.83 -1.48 11.81
C GLY A 95 21.41 -1.17 12.30
N VAL A 96 21.12 0.05 12.76
CA VAL A 96 19.79 0.46 13.23
C VAL A 96 19.03 1.15 12.10
N LYS A 97 17.80 0.71 11.87
CA LYS A 97 16.89 1.34 10.91
C LYS A 97 16.43 2.71 11.41
N VAL A 98 16.67 3.74 10.62
CA VAL A 98 16.29 5.13 10.90
C VAL A 98 15.41 5.63 9.77
N GLN A 99 14.14 5.88 10.06
CA GLN A 99 13.25 6.56 9.11
C GLN A 99 13.71 8.00 8.93
N ASP A 100 13.65 8.51 7.69
CA ASP A 100 14.03 9.90 7.43
C ASP A 100 13.02 10.87 8.06
N PRO A 101 13.41 11.62 9.11
CA PRO A 101 12.51 12.55 9.79
C PRO A 101 12.20 13.81 8.96
N LYS A 102 12.89 14.00 7.83
CA LYS A 102 12.74 15.16 6.94
C LYS A 102 11.95 14.84 5.68
N SER A 103 11.55 13.59 5.49
CA SER A 103 10.69 13.22 4.37
C SER A 103 9.30 13.80 4.53
N ALA A 104 8.80 14.50 3.49
CA ALA A 104 7.44 15.01 3.45
C ALA A 104 6.40 13.88 3.29
N LEU A 105 6.82 12.76 2.70
CA LEU A 105 6.00 11.57 2.51
C LEU A 105 6.61 10.41 3.29
N ALA A 106 5.80 9.74 4.07
CA ALA A 106 6.24 8.60 4.86
C ALA A 106 5.20 7.48 4.84
N GLY A 107 5.68 6.25 4.68
CA GLY A 107 4.96 5.07 5.10
C GLY A 107 5.20 4.80 6.58
N GLU A 108 4.68 3.71 7.12
CA GLU A 108 4.81 3.40 8.55
C GLU A 108 6.25 3.13 8.99
N THR A 109 7.04 2.54 8.12
CA THR A 109 8.40 2.08 8.46
C THR A 109 9.49 2.63 7.53
N SER A 110 9.12 3.37 6.51
CA SER A 110 10.05 3.92 5.52
C SER A 110 9.51 5.23 4.98
N ALA A 111 10.40 6.14 4.64
CA ALA A 111 10.06 7.34 3.89
C ALA A 111 9.71 6.98 2.44
N ILE A 112 8.98 7.85 1.77
CA ILE A 112 8.63 7.71 0.36
C ILE A 112 9.36 8.79 -0.43
N LEU A 113 10.17 8.35 -1.38
CA LEU A 113 10.83 9.19 -2.37
C LEU A 113 9.98 9.24 -3.63
N THR A 114 9.72 10.43 -4.15
CA THR A 114 9.11 10.64 -5.47
C THR A 114 10.17 11.07 -6.47
N VAL A 115 10.23 10.39 -7.61
CA VAL A 115 11.11 10.73 -8.75
C VAL A 115 10.24 11.06 -9.95
N GLY A 116 10.56 12.14 -10.68
CA GLY A 116 9.79 12.63 -11.82
C GLY A 116 8.52 13.37 -11.41
N GLU A 117 7.54 13.47 -12.32
CA GLU A 117 6.27 14.17 -12.07
C GLU A 117 5.41 13.51 -10.99
N GLY A 118 5.64 12.22 -10.71
CA GLY A 118 4.93 11.45 -9.70
C GLY A 118 3.43 11.32 -9.96
N TYR A 119 2.73 10.78 -8.96
CA TYR A 119 1.28 10.58 -9.01
C TYR A 119 0.49 11.74 -8.41
N ILE A 120 1.14 12.63 -7.64
CA ILE A 120 0.49 13.76 -6.97
C ILE A 120 0.28 14.88 -7.99
N LYS A 121 -0.98 15.12 -8.35
CA LYS A 121 -1.39 16.16 -9.31
C LYS A 121 -2.36 17.12 -8.63
N ASP A 122 -2.47 18.34 -9.17
CA ASP A 122 -3.45 19.34 -8.72
C ASP A 122 -4.83 19.01 -9.30
N VAL A 123 -5.52 18.07 -8.65
CA VAL A 123 -6.87 17.60 -8.96
C VAL A 123 -7.69 17.50 -7.67
N PRO A 124 -9.03 17.42 -7.73
CA PRO A 124 -9.82 17.12 -6.54
C PRO A 124 -9.39 15.80 -5.92
N HIS A 125 -8.98 15.83 -4.64
CA HIS A 125 -8.52 14.65 -3.93
C HIS A 125 -9.62 14.02 -3.08
N GLY A 126 -9.65 12.70 -3.08
CA GLY A 126 -10.39 11.88 -2.13
C GLY A 126 -9.73 11.86 -0.75
N ALA A 127 -10.34 11.14 0.18
CA ALA A 127 -9.80 10.94 1.52
C ALA A 127 -9.36 9.49 1.72
N VAL A 128 -8.19 9.30 2.33
CA VAL A 128 -7.75 7.99 2.81
C VAL A 128 -7.87 7.97 4.34
N ALA A 129 -8.81 7.19 4.86
CA ALA A 129 -9.05 7.06 6.28
C ALA A 129 -8.47 5.75 6.82
N GLN A 130 -7.70 5.82 7.89
CA GLN A 130 -7.30 4.65 8.67
C GLN A 130 -8.48 4.23 9.55
N ARG A 131 -8.90 2.97 9.49
CA ARG A 131 -10.05 2.43 10.22
C ARG A 131 -9.65 1.18 11.00
N TRP A 132 -10.15 1.10 12.21
CA TRP A 132 -10.01 -0.08 13.06
C TRP A 132 -11.34 -0.82 13.12
N TYR A 133 -11.29 -2.15 13.06
CA TYR A 133 -12.42 -3.03 13.22
C TYR A 133 -12.05 -4.22 14.10
N TYR A 134 -13.03 -4.85 14.71
CA TYR A 134 -12.82 -6.08 15.44
C TYR A 134 -13.00 -7.28 14.51
N SER A 135 -11.96 -8.06 14.33
CA SER A 135 -12.00 -9.33 13.59
C SER A 135 -12.65 -10.40 14.45
N LYS A 136 -13.77 -10.95 13.99
CA LYS A 136 -14.54 -11.93 14.76
C LYS A 136 -13.87 -13.30 14.81
N ASN A 137 -13.22 -13.71 13.72
CA ASN A 137 -12.51 -14.98 13.62
C ASN A 137 -11.16 -14.94 14.33
N LEU A 138 -10.38 -13.83 14.19
CA LEU A 138 -9.09 -13.66 14.86
C LEU A 138 -9.19 -13.17 16.30
N LYS A 139 -10.37 -12.67 16.71
CA LYS A 139 -10.67 -12.12 18.06
C LYS A 139 -9.71 -11.00 18.48
N GLU A 140 -9.33 -10.15 17.53
CA GLU A 140 -8.42 -9.03 17.74
C GLU A 140 -8.87 -7.77 16.99
N MET A 141 -8.35 -6.62 17.40
CA MET A 141 -8.49 -5.37 16.66
C MET A 141 -7.55 -5.38 15.47
N ARG A 142 -8.10 -5.18 14.28
CA ARG A 142 -7.35 -5.11 13.02
C ARG A 142 -7.59 -3.78 12.33
N ARG A 143 -6.70 -3.44 11.42
CA ARG A 143 -6.71 -2.16 10.73
C ARG A 143 -6.90 -2.35 9.24
N MET A 144 -7.51 -1.34 8.61
CA MET A 144 -7.59 -1.17 7.16
C MET A 144 -7.50 0.30 6.80
N HIS A 145 -7.13 0.62 5.58
CA HIS A 145 -7.30 1.94 4.99
C HIS A 145 -8.49 1.93 4.03
N VAL A 146 -9.21 3.04 3.98
CA VAL A 146 -10.36 3.20 3.08
C VAL A 146 -10.21 4.50 2.33
N TRP A 147 -10.11 4.44 1.00
CA TRP A 147 -10.20 5.60 0.13
C TRP A 147 -11.65 5.86 -0.28
N THR A 148 -12.07 7.11 -0.18
CA THR A 148 -13.35 7.61 -0.68
C THR A 148 -13.11 8.75 -1.67
N PRO A 149 -13.88 8.86 -2.76
CA PRO A 149 -13.65 9.88 -3.78
C PRO A 149 -13.91 11.29 -3.27
N ALA A 150 -13.35 12.30 -3.95
CA ALA A 150 -13.60 13.69 -3.66
C ALA A 150 -15.11 14.01 -3.60
N GLY A 151 -15.54 14.72 -2.56
CA GLY A 151 -16.95 15.08 -2.35
C GLY A 151 -17.82 13.97 -1.76
N TYR A 152 -17.24 12.81 -1.42
CA TYR A 152 -18.00 11.70 -0.82
C TYR A 152 -18.76 12.11 0.44
N GLU A 153 -18.17 12.92 1.31
CA GLU A 153 -18.77 13.36 2.58
C GLU A 153 -20.10 14.09 2.36
N ASN A 154 -20.20 14.86 1.29
CA ASN A 154 -21.36 15.68 0.96
C ASN A 154 -22.39 14.94 0.10
N SER A 155 -22.07 13.73 -0.37
CA SER A 155 -22.95 12.91 -1.21
C SER A 155 -23.77 11.93 -0.36
N LYS A 156 -25.02 11.66 -0.78
CA LYS A 156 -25.86 10.56 -0.23
C LYS A 156 -25.82 9.32 -1.13
N GLN A 157 -25.10 9.36 -2.23
CA GLN A 157 -25.03 8.27 -3.20
C GLN A 157 -24.32 7.06 -2.58
N LYS A 158 -24.86 5.88 -2.81
CA LYS A 158 -24.18 4.61 -2.55
C LYS A 158 -23.28 4.26 -3.73
N LEU A 159 -22.06 3.89 -3.45
CA LEU A 159 -21.03 3.58 -4.45
C LEU A 159 -20.71 2.09 -4.48
N PRO A 160 -20.23 1.55 -5.59
CA PRO A 160 -19.62 0.22 -5.62
C PRO A 160 -18.32 0.21 -4.82
N VAL A 161 -17.81 -0.98 -4.49
CA VAL A 161 -16.64 -1.15 -3.63
C VAL A 161 -15.61 -2.10 -4.24
N LEU A 162 -14.33 -1.69 -4.19
CA LEU A 162 -13.17 -2.52 -4.49
C LEU A 162 -12.44 -2.86 -3.18
N TYR A 163 -12.21 -4.13 -2.92
CA TYR A 163 -11.29 -4.62 -1.88
C TYR A 163 -9.92 -4.87 -2.54
N LEU A 164 -8.89 -4.13 -2.10
CA LEU A 164 -7.56 -4.09 -2.74
C LEU A 164 -6.49 -4.53 -1.74
N ILE A 165 -5.97 -5.74 -1.90
CA ILE A 165 -5.14 -6.43 -0.92
C ILE A 165 -3.67 -6.32 -1.29
N HIS A 166 -2.81 -6.05 -0.29
CA HIS A 166 -1.36 -5.94 -0.44
C HIS A 166 -0.67 -7.32 -0.53
N GLY A 167 0.64 -7.34 -0.75
CA GLY A 167 1.46 -8.55 -0.82
C GLY A 167 2.16 -8.92 0.48
N GLY A 168 2.84 -10.05 0.48
CA GLY A 168 3.64 -10.52 1.62
C GLY A 168 4.72 -9.52 2.04
N GLY A 169 4.92 -9.38 3.35
CA GLY A 169 5.87 -8.43 3.94
C GLY A 169 5.38 -6.98 4.04
N ASP A 170 4.22 -6.67 3.46
CA ASP A 170 3.55 -5.37 3.56
C ASP A 170 2.36 -5.43 4.56
N ASN A 171 1.60 -4.35 4.65
CA ASN A 171 0.38 -4.22 5.44
C ASN A 171 -0.62 -3.29 4.74
N ASP A 172 -1.73 -2.99 5.39
CA ASP A 172 -2.80 -2.11 4.87
C ASP A 172 -2.35 -0.69 4.47
N ALA A 173 -1.16 -0.24 4.92
CA ALA A 173 -0.59 1.06 4.54
C ALA A 173 0.19 1.03 3.22
N ALA A 174 0.43 -0.13 2.61
CA ALA A 174 1.26 -0.23 1.41
C ALA A 174 0.60 0.39 0.17
N TRP A 175 -0.64 0.02 -0.13
CA TRP A 175 -1.38 0.61 -1.24
C TRP A 175 -1.57 2.13 -1.13
N PRO A 176 -1.97 2.70 0.05
CA PRO A 176 -2.12 4.15 0.17
C PRO A 176 -0.79 4.92 0.15
N THR A 177 0.34 4.29 0.42
CA THR A 177 1.66 4.95 0.43
C THR A 177 2.45 4.66 -0.83
N VAL A 178 3.33 3.64 -0.84
CA VAL A 178 4.16 3.29 -1.99
C VAL A 178 3.32 2.86 -3.20
N GLY A 179 2.15 2.27 -2.99
CA GLY A 179 1.20 1.91 -4.05
C GLY A 179 0.52 3.12 -4.70
N ALA A 180 0.57 4.30 -4.08
CA ALA A 180 -0.03 5.53 -4.59
C ALA A 180 -1.53 5.42 -4.95
N ALA A 181 -2.25 4.44 -4.36
CA ALA A 181 -3.60 4.09 -4.81
C ALA A 181 -4.56 5.30 -4.77
N GLY A 182 -4.55 6.08 -3.68
CA GLY A 182 -5.41 7.26 -3.58
C GLY A 182 -5.15 8.26 -4.70
N TRP A 183 -3.89 8.58 -4.98
CA TRP A 183 -3.53 9.53 -6.04
C TRP A 183 -3.83 9.01 -7.45
N ILE A 184 -3.60 7.72 -7.71
CA ILE A 184 -3.97 7.09 -8.98
C ILE A 184 -5.49 7.19 -9.21
N LEU A 185 -6.28 6.85 -8.19
CA LEU A 185 -7.73 6.88 -8.26
C LEU A 185 -8.27 8.32 -8.41
N ASP A 186 -7.70 9.30 -7.69
CA ASP A 186 -8.04 10.71 -7.83
C ASP A 186 -7.80 11.22 -9.26
N ASN A 187 -6.62 10.89 -9.81
CA ASN A 187 -6.27 11.27 -11.19
C ASN A 187 -7.20 10.65 -12.22
N LEU A 188 -7.53 9.36 -12.07
CA LEU A 188 -8.45 8.66 -12.97
C LEU A 188 -9.87 9.22 -12.87
N LEU A 189 -10.32 9.55 -11.67
CA LEU A 189 -11.65 10.11 -11.44
C LEU A 189 -11.75 11.53 -12.02
N ALA A 190 -10.76 12.39 -11.76
CA ALA A 190 -10.70 13.75 -12.30
C ALA A 190 -10.64 13.76 -13.84
N ALA A 191 -9.99 12.76 -14.43
CA ALA A 191 -9.95 12.57 -15.89
C ALA A 191 -11.25 11.96 -16.46
N GLY A 192 -12.25 11.64 -15.64
CA GLY A 192 -13.50 10.99 -16.07
C GLY A 192 -13.30 9.56 -16.60
N LYS A 193 -12.19 8.90 -16.25
CA LYS A 193 -11.85 7.58 -16.78
C LYS A 193 -12.44 6.44 -15.98
N MET A 194 -12.81 6.64 -14.72
CA MET A 194 -13.39 5.61 -13.86
C MET A 194 -14.72 6.01 -13.24
N VAL A 195 -15.50 5.01 -12.84
CA VAL A 195 -16.72 5.19 -12.04
C VAL A 195 -16.32 5.50 -10.60
N PRO A 196 -16.98 6.46 -9.91
CA PRO A 196 -16.76 6.67 -8.49
C PRO A 196 -17.02 5.40 -7.69
N MET A 197 -16.09 5.02 -6.80
CA MET A 197 -16.19 3.84 -5.95
C MET A 197 -15.56 4.10 -4.58
N VAL A 198 -15.80 3.22 -3.61
CA VAL A 198 -15.04 3.13 -2.36
C VAL A 198 -13.95 2.07 -2.55
N VAL A 199 -12.73 2.34 -2.11
CA VAL A 199 -11.65 1.34 -2.16
C VAL A 199 -11.19 1.02 -0.75
N VAL A 200 -11.29 -0.24 -0.37
CA VAL A 200 -10.93 -0.78 0.94
C VAL A 200 -9.62 -1.53 0.81
N MET A 201 -8.64 -1.14 1.58
CA MET A 201 -7.28 -1.70 1.59
C MET A 201 -7.04 -2.35 2.97
N PRO A 202 -7.46 -3.61 3.15
CA PRO A 202 -7.32 -4.31 4.42
C PRO A 202 -5.90 -4.82 4.64
N ASN A 203 -5.58 -5.18 5.88
CA ASN A 203 -4.37 -5.94 6.18
C ASN A 203 -4.62 -7.43 5.93
N GLY A 204 -4.05 -7.98 4.83
CA GLY A 204 -4.11 -9.40 4.50
C GLY A 204 -3.21 -10.26 5.39
N THR A 205 -2.13 -9.68 5.95
CA THR A 205 -1.20 -10.43 6.80
C THR A 205 -1.86 -10.88 8.10
N ILE A 206 -1.89 -12.20 8.33
CA ILE A 206 -2.38 -12.82 9.55
C ILE A 206 -1.21 -13.52 10.23
N ASN A 207 -0.79 -12.99 11.38
CA ASN A 207 0.32 -13.49 12.19
C ASN A 207 -0.22 -14.11 13.49
N VAL A 208 -0.76 -15.31 13.41
CA VAL A 208 -1.13 -16.09 14.60
C VAL A 208 -0.28 -17.36 14.68
N PRO A 209 0.09 -17.84 15.87
CA PRO A 209 1.09 -18.89 16.03
C PRO A 209 0.70 -20.27 15.48
N ASP A 210 -0.56 -20.64 15.42
CA ASP A 210 -1.04 -21.95 15.00
C ASP A 210 -2.20 -21.80 14.01
N GLU A 211 -2.56 -22.84 13.27
CA GLU A 211 -3.63 -22.91 12.25
C GLU A 211 -4.28 -21.57 11.89
N VAL A 212 -3.62 -20.85 10.98
CA VAL A 212 -4.04 -19.51 10.56
C VAL A 212 -5.39 -19.61 9.85
N PRO A 213 -6.47 -19.01 10.38
CA PRO A 213 -7.71 -18.93 9.63
C PRO A 213 -7.48 -18.22 8.31
N PRO A 214 -8.11 -18.66 7.23
CA PRO A 214 -8.01 -17.99 5.95
C PRO A 214 -8.40 -16.52 6.05
N PHE A 215 -7.71 -15.64 5.33
CA PHE A 215 -8.08 -14.21 5.23
C PHE A 215 -9.53 -14.04 4.76
N ALA A 216 -10.00 -14.94 3.89
CA ALA A 216 -11.37 -14.94 3.40
C ALA A 216 -12.40 -14.95 4.53
N GLU A 217 -12.16 -15.66 5.64
CA GLU A 217 -13.08 -15.65 6.80
C GLU A 217 -13.17 -14.27 7.46
N ASP A 218 -12.06 -13.57 7.61
CA ASP A 218 -12.07 -12.20 8.15
C ASP A 218 -12.75 -11.22 7.17
N LEU A 219 -12.48 -11.39 5.88
CA LEU A 219 -13.10 -10.59 4.83
C LEU A 219 -14.64 -10.68 4.88
N PHE A 220 -15.18 -11.88 4.96
CA PHE A 220 -16.64 -12.10 4.93
C PHE A 220 -17.31 -11.88 6.27
N SER A 221 -16.68 -12.25 7.38
CA SER A 221 -17.30 -12.16 8.71
C SER A 221 -17.16 -10.78 9.35
N SER A 222 -16.14 -10.00 8.97
CA SER A 222 -15.76 -8.78 9.68
C SER A 222 -15.60 -7.57 8.76
N ILE A 223 -14.75 -7.67 7.71
CA ILE A 223 -14.38 -6.52 6.87
C ILE A 223 -15.58 -6.04 6.03
N ILE A 224 -16.20 -6.91 5.23
CA ILE A 224 -17.36 -6.55 4.40
C ILE A 224 -18.52 -6.01 5.25
N PRO A 225 -18.94 -6.67 6.34
CA PRO A 225 -19.98 -6.14 7.21
C PRO A 225 -19.64 -4.78 7.82
N PHE A 226 -18.38 -4.57 8.24
CA PHE A 226 -17.95 -3.28 8.76
C PHE A 226 -18.06 -2.18 7.69
N VAL A 227 -17.62 -2.45 6.46
CA VAL A 227 -17.67 -1.49 5.36
C VAL A 227 -19.11 -1.14 5.02
N GLU A 228 -20.00 -2.13 4.90
CA GLU A 228 -21.42 -1.92 4.57
C GLU A 228 -22.17 -1.16 5.65
N GLN A 229 -21.77 -1.30 6.92
CA GLN A 229 -22.36 -0.57 8.04
C GLN A 229 -21.85 0.88 8.12
N ASN A 230 -20.60 1.15 7.77
CA ASN A 230 -19.94 2.43 8.03
C ASN A 230 -19.78 3.32 6.80
N TYR A 231 -19.96 2.79 5.59
CA TYR A 231 -19.81 3.50 4.33
C TYR A 231 -21.07 3.37 3.46
N ARG A 232 -21.32 4.37 2.63
CA ARG A 232 -22.42 4.33 1.65
C ARG A 232 -22.02 3.50 0.44
N VAL A 233 -22.12 2.19 0.58
CA VAL A 233 -21.78 1.24 -0.48
C VAL A 233 -23.00 0.42 -0.92
N LEU A 234 -22.93 -0.09 -2.15
CA LEU A 234 -23.91 -0.99 -2.73
C LEU A 234 -23.59 -2.43 -2.28
N ALA A 235 -24.42 -2.97 -1.37
CA ALA A 235 -24.21 -4.28 -0.75
C ALA A 235 -24.73 -5.43 -1.63
N ASN A 236 -24.19 -5.60 -2.85
CA ASN A 236 -24.58 -6.68 -3.75
C ASN A 236 -23.36 -7.13 -4.59
N GLN A 237 -23.41 -8.36 -5.10
CA GLN A 237 -22.37 -9.01 -5.89
C GLN A 237 -21.89 -8.13 -7.08
N LYS A 238 -22.81 -7.55 -7.84
CA LYS A 238 -22.49 -6.78 -9.06
C LYS A 238 -21.72 -5.50 -8.78
N SER A 239 -21.78 -5.03 -7.55
CA SER A 239 -21.15 -3.81 -7.07
C SER A 239 -19.93 -4.07 -6.17
N ARG A 240 -19.44 -5.33 -6.11
CA ARG A 240 -18.22 -5.69 -5.38
C ARG A 240 -17.15 -6.20 -6.34
N ALA A 241 -15.94 -5.67 -6.17
CA ALA A 241 -14.71 -6.12 -6.80
C ALA A 241 -13.70 -6.51 -5.73
N ILE A 242 -12.83 -7.46 -6.04
CA ILE A 242 -11.69 -7.84 -5.22
C ILE A 242 -10.43 -7.91 -6.09
N ALA A 243 -9.33 -7.42 -5.57
CA ALA A 243 -8.03 -7.44 -6.20
C ALA A 243 -6.94 -7.66 -5.17
N GLY A 244 -5.88 -8.34 -5.53
CA GLY A 244 -4.73 -8.49 -4.66
C GLY A 244 -3.46 -8.79 -5.42
N LEU A 245 -2.34 -8.29 -4.89
CA LEU A 245 -1.03 -8.54 -5.44
C LEU A 245 -0.29 -9.62 -4.64
N SER A 246 0.47 -10.49 -5.31
CA SER A 246 1.32 -11.49 -4.67
C SER A 246 0.51 -12.34 -3.64
N MET A 247 0.84 -12.29 -2.36
CA MET A 247 0.06 -12.92 -1.28
C MET A 247 -1.43 -12.53 -1.36
N GLY A 248 -1.75 -11.23 -1.52
CA GLY A 248 -3.13 -10.76 -1.66
C GLY A 248 -3.85 -11.30 -2.89
N GLY A 249 -3.12 -11.72 -3.93
CA GLY A 249 -3.69 -12.43 -5.07
C GLY A 249 -4.07 -13.87 -4.75
N MET A 250 -3.32 -14.57 -3.87
CA MET A 250 -3.74 -15.86 -3.32
C MET A 250 -5.01 -15.73 -2.50
N GLU A 251 -5.08 -14.72 -1.63
CA GLU A 251 -6.26 -14.38 -0.82
C GLU A 251 -7.46 -14.01 -1.69
N THR A 252 -7.22 -13.31 -2.81
CA THR A 252 -8.25 -13.02 -3.81
C THR A 252 -8.81 -14.30 -4.40
N MET A 253 -7.96 -15.23 -4.85
CA MET A 253 -8.41 -16.51 -5.39
C MET A 253 -9.15 -17.35 -4.35
N GLU A 254 -8.63 -17.43 -3.12
CA GLU A 254 -9.31 -18.09 -2.03
C GLU A 254 -10.73 -17.52 -1.82
N ALA A 255 -10.86 -16.21 -1.70
CA ALA A 255 -12.14 -15.56 -1.50
C ALA A 255 -13.14 -15.84 -2.64
N VAL A 256 -12.71 -15.72 -3.90
CA VAL A 256 -13.61 -15.92 -5.04
C VAL A 256 -13.97 -17.39 -5.30
N PHE A 257 -13.08 -18.33 -4.96
CA PHE A 257 -13.37 -19.75 -5.14
C PHE A 257 -14.14 -20.36 -3.95
N THR A 258 -14.03 -19.79 -2.75
CA THR A 258 -14.86 -20.20 -1.60
C THR A 258 -16.26 -19.56 -1.63
N HIS A 259 -16.37 -18.30 -2.05
CA HIS A 259 -17.61 -17.51 -2.09
C HIS A 259 -17.81 -16.79 -3.43
N PRO A 260 -18.04 -17.55 -4.53
CA PRO A 260 -18.16 -16.98 -5.87
C PRO A 260 -19.34 -16.01 -6.03
N GLU A 261 -20.37 -16.12 -5.17
CA GLU A 261 -21.54 -15.24 -5.15
C GLU A 261 -21.28 -13.84 -4.60
N MET A 262 -20.09 -13.60 -4.04
CA MET A 262 -19.80 -12.34 -3.35
C MET A 262 -19.30 -11.23 -4.27
N PHE A 263 -18.65 -11.58 -5.38
CA PHE A 263 -17.97 -10.65 -6.28
C PHE A 263 -18.41 -10.85 -7.73
N SER A 264 -18.29 -9.80 -8.55
CA SER A 264 -18.42 -9.87 -10.01
C SER A 264 -17.14 -9.46 -10.74
N TYR A 265 -16.11 -9.05 -10.02
CA TYR A 265 -14.83 -8.63 -10.57
C TYR A 265 -13.72 -9.19 -9.68
N ALA A 266 -12.74 -9.87 -10.27
CA ALA A 266 -11.58 -10.40 -9.56
C ALA A 266 -10.30 -10.13 -10.35
N TRP A 267 -9.28 -9.59 -9.69
CA TRP A 267 -7.97 -9.33 -10.26
C TRP A 267 -6.87 -9.96 -9.42
N VAL A 268 -6.12 -10.87 -10.03
CA VAL A 268 -4.99 -11.58 -9.42
C VAL A 268 -3.71 -11.01 -10.02
N LEU A 269 -2.99 -10.19 -9.23
CA LEU A 269 -1.85 -9.42 -9.70
C LEU A 269 -0.54 -10.08 -9.26
N SER A 270 0.31 -10.49 -10.21
CA SER A 270 1.60 -11.15 -9.96
C SER A 270 1.49 -12.27 -8.91
N SER A 271 0.53 -13.18 -9.08
CA SER A 271 0.20 -14.18 -8.07
C SER A 271 -0.21 -15.53 -8.66
N SER A 272 -0.39 -16.51 -7.80
CA SER A 272 -0.66 -17.90 -8.15
C SER A 272 -1.49 -18.58 -7.06
N LEU A 273 -1.91 -19.79 -7.27
CA LEU A 273 -2.22 -20.73 -6.19
C LEU A 273 -1.00 -20.91 -5.28
N LYS A 274 -1.19 -21.45 -4.10
CA LYS A 274 -0.18 -21.50 -3.03
C LYS A 274 1.17 -22.03 -3.54
N PRO A 275 2.27 -21.25 -3.48
CA PRO A 275 3.58 -21.68 -3.90
C PRO A 275 4.07 -22.90 -3.11
N GLY A 276 4.78 -23.81 -3.78
CA GLY A 276 5.31 -25.01 -3.15
C GLY A 276 4.29 -26.15 -3.00
N VAL A 277 3.04 -25.92 -3.37
CA VAL A 277 2.00 -26.96 -3.47
C VAL A 277 1.72 -27.24 -4.95
N ASP A 278 1.41 -28.50 -5.29
CA ASP A 278 0.93 -28.81 -6.63
C ASP A 278 -0.37 -28.03 -6.92
N PRO A 279 -0.41 -27.17 -7.96
CA PRO A 279 -1.57 -26.30 -8.21
C PRO A 279 -2.84 -27.10 -8.52
N LYS A 280 -2.76 -28.36 -9.01
CA LYS A 280 -3.96 -29.19 -9.19
C LYS A 280 -4.52 -29.63 -7.85
N LYS A 281 -3.66 -30.06 -6.91
CA LYS A 281 -4.08 -30.44 -5.55
C LYS A 281 -4.68 -29.25 -4.80
N GLU A 282 -4.08 -28.07 -4.95
CA GLU A 282 -4.63 -26.85 -4.34
C GLU A 282 -6.00 -26.49 -4.95
N ALA A 283 -6.14 -26.59 -6.25
CA ALA A 283 -7.42 -26.37 -6.93
C ALA A 283 -8.50 -27.36 -6.49
N GLU A 284 -8.12 -28.64 -6.25
CA GLU A 284 -9.01 -29.67 -5.71
C GLU A 284 -9.43 -29.32 -4.27
N SER A 285 -8.47 -28.92 -3.41
CA SER A 285 -8.74 -28.56 -2.01
C SER A 285 -9.68 -27.38 -1.86
N LEU A 286 -9.58 -26.39 -2.76
CA LEU A 286 -10.48 -25.24 -2.82
C LEU A 286 -11.80 -25.53 -3.57
N GLY A 287 -11.97 -26.73 -4.13
CA GLY A 287 -13.16 -27.13 -4.87
C GLY A 287 -13.44 -26.27 -6.11
N ILE A 288 -12.37 -25.76 -6.76
CA ILE A 288 -12.45 -24.78 -7.86
C ILE A 288 -13.32 -25.28 -9.01
N ALA A 289 -13.15 -26.55 -9.41
CA ALA A 289 -13.88 -27.15 -10.53
C ALA A 289 -15.41 -26.97 -10.41
N GLY A 290 -15.95 -27.12 -9.21
CA GLY A 290 -17.39 -26.93 -8.93
C GLY A 290 -17.88 -25.49 -9.01
N LYS A 291 -16.97 -24.49 -9.05
CA LYS A 291 -17.29 -23.06 -9.04
C LYS A 291 -17.15 -22.37 -10.40
N ILE A 292 -16.42 -23.00 -11.33
CA ILE A 292 -16.07 -22.41 -12.63
C ILE A 292 -17.32 -22.00 -13.44
N ALA A 293 -18.34 -22.84 -13.49
CA ALA A 293 -19.55 -22.54 -14.25
C ALA A 293 -20.27 -21.29 -13.72
N GLN A 294 -20.35 -21.15 -12.39
CA GLN A 294 -20.95 -19.97 -11.75
C GLN A 294 -20.10 -18.73 -12.02
N ILE A 295 -18.77 -18.80 -11.79
CA ILE A 295 -17.85 -17.68 -12.02
C ILE A 295 -17.92 -17.22 -13.47
N ASN A 296 -17.85 -18.15 -14.45
CA ASN A 296 -17.93 -17.83 -15.87
C ASN A 296 -19.25 -17.16 -16.28
N LYS A 297 -20.34 -17.43 -15.55
CA LYS A 297 -21.66 -16.84 -15.79
C LYS A 297 -21.85 -15.49 -15.12
N GLU A 298 -21.34 -15.33 -13.89
CA GLU A 298 -21.69 -14.22 -13.00
C GLU A 298 -20.63 -13.12 -12.95
N TYR A 299 -19.34 -13.50 -13.19
CA TYR A 299 -18.26 -12.51 -13.17
C TYR A 299 -18.22 -11.74 -14.47
N ARG A 300 -18.17 -10.43 -14.36
CA ARG A 300 -17.96 -9.53 -15.50
C ARG A 300 -16.50 -9.48 -15.92
N GLN A 301 -15.60 -9.68 -14.95
CA GLN A 301 -14.16 -9.68 -15.21
C GLN A 301 -13.45 -10.63 -14.25
N PHE A 302 -12.56 -11.42 -14.81
CA PHE A 302 -11.55 -12.17 -14.07
C PHE A 302 -10.22 -11.93 -14.79
N TYR A 303 -9.27 -11.30 -14.09
CA TYR A 303 -7.96 -10.97 -14.65
C TYR A 303 -6.83 -11.64 -13.89
N PHE A 304 -5.84 -12.11 -14.66
CA PHE A 304 -4.51 -12.37 -14.16
C PHE A 304 -3.56 -11.36 -14.79
N THR A 305 -2.74 -10.67 -13.97
CA THR A 305 -1.64 -9.83 -14.45
C THR A 305 -0.31 -10.36 -13.97
N GLN A 306 0.77 -9.98 -14.64
CA GLN A 306 2.10 -10.53 -14.36
C GLN A 306 3.18 -9.53 -14.75
N GLY A 307 4.28 -9.49 -13.98
CA GLY A 307 5.43 -8.63 -14.22
C GLY A 307 6.45 -9.17 -15.23
N GLY A 308 6.12 -10.24 -15.97
CA GLY A 308 6.99 -10.87 -16.95
C GLY A 308 8.02 -11.82 -16.33
N PRO A 309 8.99 -12.34 -17.12
CA PRO A 309 9.91 -13.40 -16.69
C PRO A 309 10.81 -13.07 -15.50
N SER A 310 11.02 -11.78 -15.20
CA SER A 310 11.77 -11.34 -14.02
C SER A 310 10.93 -11.31 -12.73
N ASP A 311 9.62 -11.50 -12.84
CA ASP A 311 8.72 -11.59 -11.69
C ASP A 311 8.94 -12.94 -10.96
N ILE A 312 9.18 -12.91 -9.66
CA ILE A 312 9.42 -14.12 -8.85
C ILE A 312 8.21 -15.07 -8.85
N ALA A 313 7.00 -14.58 -9.10
CA ALA A 313 5.79 -15.39 -9.19
C ALA A 313 5.53 -15.93 -10.62
N TYR A 314 6.38 -15.59 -11.60
CA TYR A 314 6.13 -15.86 -13.02
C TYR A 314 5.77 -17.32 -13.33
N ASN A 315 6.64 -18.26 -12.92
CA ASN A 315 6.42 -19.68 -13.19
C ASN A 315 5.20 -20.25 -12.44
N ASN A 316 4.98 -19.81 -11.20
CA ASN A 316 3.82 -20.21 -10.40
C ASN A 316 2.51 -19.70 -11.03
N CYS A 317 2.52 -18.47 -11.54
CA CYS A 317 1.38 -17.89 -12.26
C CYS A 317 1.06 -18.68 -13.55
N ILE A 318 2.08 -19.05 -14.35
CA ILE A 318 1.91 -19.88 -15.54
C ILE A 318 1.28 -21.23 -15.17
N ASN A 319 1.78 -21.90 -14.12
CA ASN A 319 1.26 -23.19 -13.71
C ASN A 319 -0.17 -23.10 -13.17
N THR A 320 -0.49 -22.05 -12.43
CA THR A 320 -1.85 -21.76 -11.98
C THR A 320 -2.80 -21.56 -13.18
N ARG A 321 -2.41 -20.73 -14.16
CA ARG A 321 -3.25 -20.49 -15.33
C ARG A 321 -3.48 -21.76 -16.17
N LYS A 322 -2.47 -22.64 -16.30
CA LYS A 322 -2.66 -23.94 -16.95
C LYS A 322 -3.76 -24.76 -16.28
N VAL A 323 -3.80 -24.79 -14.94
CA VAL A 323 -4.88 -25.47 -14.23
C VAL A 323 -6.22 -24.78 -14.44
N MET A 324 -6.27 -23.44 -14.43
CA MET A 324 -7.49 -22.69 -14.72
C MET A 324 -7.99 -22.92 -16.15
N ASP A 325 -7.08 -23.03 -17.12
CA ASP A 325 -7.41 -23.35 -18.52
C ASP A 325 -8.01 -24.78 -18.63
N GLU A 326 -7.38 -25.77 -17.97
CA GLU A 326 -7.88 -27.15 -17.91
C GLU A 326 -9.28 -27.24 -17.28
N LEU A 327 -9.56 -26.41 -16.27
CA LEU A 327 -10.85 -26.32 -15.60
C LEU A 327 -11.88 -25.47 -16.38
N GLY A 328 -11.44 -24.75 -17.41
CA GLY A 328 -12.32 -23.94 -18.27
C GLY A 328 -12.72 -22.60 -17.68
N LEU A 329 -11.91 -22.00 -16.76
CA LEU A 329 -12.13 -20.64 -16.28
C LEU A 329 -11.91 -19.65 -17.42
N LYS A 330 -12.87 -18.74 -17.60
CA LYS A 330 -12.75 -17.61 -18.53
C LYS A 330 -12.10 -16.42 -17.82
N TYR A 331 -10.91 -16.03 -18.27
CA TYR A 331 -10.18 -14.90 -17.72
C TYR A 331 -9.44 -14.15 -18.83
N ILE A 332 -8.99 -12.95 -18.51
CA ILE A 332 -8.08 -12.15 -19.34
C ILE A 332 -6.71 -12.18 -18.68
N TYR A 333 -5.67 -12.36 -19.48
CA TYR A 333 -4.28 -12.29 -19.02
C TYR A 333 -3.59 -11.06 -19.60
N GLN A 334 -2.86 -10.33 -18.77
CA GLN A 334 -2.05 -9.20 -19.17
C GLN A 334 -0.66 -9.33 -18.55
N GLU A 335 0.38 -9.07 -19.34
CA GLU A 335 1.76 -9.11 -18.91
C GLU A 335 2.42 -7.75 -19.07
N ASN A 336 3.14 -7.30 -18.03
CA ASN A 336 4.04 -6.16 -18.05
C ASN A 336 5.48 -6.67 -17.95
N ALA A 337 6.07 -7.05 -19.09
CA ALA A 337 7.36 -7.75 -19.14
C ALA A 337 8.56 -6.93 -18.63
N GLN A 338 8.41 -5.63 -18.38
CA GLN A 338 9.53 -4.75 -18.03
C GLN A 338 9.67 -4.48 -16.53
N ALA A 339 8.66 -4.76 -15.72
CA ALA A 339 8.59 -4.26 -14.35
C ALA A 339 8.84 -5.30 -13.25
N GLY A 340 8.73 -6.60 -13.52
CA GLY A 340 8.95 -7.66 -12.53
C GLY A 340 7.96 -7.63 -11.35
N HIS A 341 8.33 -8.26 -10.22
CA HIS A 341 7.53 -8.35 -8.99
C HIS A 341 7.70 -7.10 -8.13
N SER A 342 7.10 -5.99 -8.54
CA SER A 342 7.40 -4.69 -7.95
C SER A 342 6.24 -3.69 -8.05
N TRP A 343 6.30 -2.65 -7.23
CA TRP A 343 5.28 -1.61 -7.18
C TRP A 343 5.02 -0.89 -8.51
N PRO A 344 6.00 -0.64 -9.40
CA PRO A 344 5.71 -0.13 -10.75
C PRO A 344 4.72 -1.00 -11.53
N THR A 345 4.86 -2.33 -11.49
CA THR A 345 3.90 -3.25 -12.12
C THR A 345 2.49 -3.06 -11.56
N TRP A 346 2.35 -3.10 -10.24
CA TRP A 346 1.03 -3.08 -9.60
C TRP A 346 0.34 -1.71 -9.67
N ARG A 347 1.10 -0.61 -9.68
CA ARG A 347 0.55 0.73 -9.97
C ARG A 347 0.02 0.81 -11.39
N ALA A 348 0.78 0.32 -12.36
CA ALA A 348 0.34 0.26 -13.75
C ALA A 348 -0.90 -0.63 -13.93
N ASP A 349 -0.95 -1.77 -13.22
CA ASP A 349 -2.15 -2.61 -13.20
C ASP A 349 -3.37 -1.84 -12.67
N LEU A 350 -3.23 -1.11 -11.55
CA LEU A 350 -4.34 -0.32 -11.00
C LEU A 350 -4.80 0.77 -11.96
N GLU A 351 -3.88 1.47 -12.65
CA GLU A 351 -4.19 2.50 -13.65
C GLU A 351 -4.98 1.95 -14.84
N VAL A 352 -4.70 0.70 -15.24
CA VAL A 352 -5.37 0.04 -16.36
C VAL A 352 -6.71 -0.57 -15.93
N LEU A 353 -6.75 -1.23 -14.79
CA LEU A 353 -7.90 -2.04 -14.38
C LEU A 353 -8.99 -1.23 -13.68
N ALA A 354 -8.66 -0.20 -12.87
CA ALA A 354 -9.67 0.61 -12.19
C ALA A 354 -10.66 1.29 -13.14
N PRO A 355 -10.26 1.81 -14.33
CA PRO A 355 -11.17 2.30 -15.36
C PRO A 355 -12.18 1.28 -15.89
N MET A 356 -11.95 0.00 -15.72
CA MET A 356 -12.82 -1.05 -16.27
C MET A 356 -13.87 -1.55 -15.28
N LEU A 357 -13.76 -1.18 -13.99
CA LEU A 357 -14.72 -1.62 -12.97
C LEU A 357 -16.06 -0.91 -13.09
N PHE A 358 -17.13 -1.68 -12.83
CA PHE A 358 -18.50 -1.18 -12.61
C PHE A 358 -19.13 -0.42 -13.78
N LYS A 359 -18.63 -0.66 -15.00
CA LYS A 359 -19.22 -0.15 -16.26
C LYS A 359 -20.30 -1.05 -16.81
#